data_131eded5e6c12aa3f84b8a9e1cc93838
#
_entry.id   131eded5e6c12aa3f84b8a9e1cc93838
#
_cell.length_a   1.000
_cell.length_b   1.000
_cell.length_c   1.000
_cell.angle_alpha   90.00
_cell.angle_beta   90.00
_cell.angle_gamma   90.00
#
_symmetry.space_group_name_H-M   'P 1'
#
loop_
_entity.id
_entity.type
_entity.pdbx_description
1 polymer ?
#
loop_
_entity_poly.entity_id
_entity_poly.type
_entity_poly.pdbx_seq_one_letter_code
_entity_poly.pdbx_strand_id
1 'polypeptide(L)'
;MIVPANSAQPSIPQQLPGRARALDGVENAALAVVFALTVVLPIAEIALRATLGIGIDGVSALVQHLTLALGMIGAAVAAREERLLSLAVVTMLKGRAASMARFASGAISAAVAALLAFAAADFVAIERAAGNTLTYRIPVWLAELPLPVGFALIGARLAWHAATGLTGRLAAAVLAAALVAWLRVSGFDPGSMLLPALMVLAAGALLGAPIFAVLGGVALFLLLMQGVPAAAIAVNHYSLVVNPSLPAIPMFTLAGYLLAESRAPGRLVEVFDALFGRFRGGAAVVTVLTCTFFTCFTGASGVTILALGGLVIPLLAGAGYAPKPALGLVTAAGLPGVLLMPALPLILYAIVARVSIEDMFLGGALPAMLMTGIVMAWGISREPRAHGPRRAFDARRARQALAAAKWELMLPLVPIGALASGLATPVEAAALTACYAFFVTSIVHRDLRVLRDLPRVVAECGLMVGGILLILGVALGLTNYLVDAQVPERMVGWVKQTIDSRFVFLLALNVLLLAAGCVMDIFTAIVVLAPLVTPIGLAYGVHPVHLGIVFLANLELGYLTPPVGMNLFFASYRFGKPIAEVFRAVAPLFFALTLGLLAITYMPWLSTFLPALRA
;
A
#
# COMPACT_ATOMS: atom_id res chain seq x y z
N MET A 1 -35.03 23.80 7.00
CA MET A 1 -34.63 24.38 5.71
C MET A 1 -33.71 23.38 5.03
N ILE A 2 -34.30 22.57 4.14
CA ILE A 2 -33.63 21.44 3.45
C ILE A 2 -32.97 22.04 2.22
N VAL A 3 -31.63 22.05 2.19
CA VAL A 3 -30.87 22.40 0.99
C VAL A 3 -30.70 21.12 0.18
N PRO A 4 -31.13 21.08 -1.11
CA PRO A 4 -30.96 19.88 -1.93
C PRO A 4 -29.49 19.63 -2.21
N ALA A 5 -29.10 18.39 -2.03
CA ALA A 5 -27.78 17.86 -2.39
C ALA A 5 -27.64 17.86 -3.92
N ASN A 6 -27.02 18.90 -4.44
CA ASN A 6 -26.47 18.90 -5.78
C ASN A 6 -24.95 18.79 -5.63
N SER A 7 -24.50 17.61 -5.28
CA SER A 7 -23.08 17.27 -5.26
C SER A 7 -22.65 17.13 -6.72
N ALA A 8 -21.75 18.00 -7.13
CA ALA A 8 -20.96 17.78 -8.33
C ALA A 8 -20.28 16.40 -8.23
N GLN A 9 -20.87 15.43 -8.91
CA GLN A 9 -20.15 14.18 -9.21
C GLN A 9 -18.85 14.58 -9.91
N PRO A 10 -17.70 13.97 -9.57
CA PRO A 10 -16.51 14.14 -10.37
C PRO A 10 -16.90 13.82 -11.82
N SER A 11 -16.64 14.78 -12.71
CA SER A 11 -16.91 14.66 -14.13
C SER A 11 -16.33 13.34 -14.62
N ILE A 12 -17.20 12.44 -15.07
CA ILE A 12 -16.82 11.23 -15.80
C ILE A 12 -15.86 11.68 -16.91
N PRO A 13 -14.65 11.07 -16.99
CA PRO A 13 -13.68 11.44 -18.02
C PRO A 13 -14.35 11.39 -19.39
N GLN A 14 -14.14 12.43 -20.20
CA GLN A 14 -14.65 12.55 -21.56
C GLN A 14 -14.44 11.23 -22.30
N GLN A 15 -15.51 10.71 -22.89
CA GLN A 15 -15.54 9.45 -23.60
C GLN A 15 -14.45 9.43 -24.70
N LEU A 16 -13.40 8.65 -24.47
CA LEU A 16 -12.36 8.36 -25.44
C LEU A 16 -12.95 7.67 -26.69
N PRO A 17 -12.38 7.85 -27.88
CA PRO A 17 -12.84 7.20 -29.10
C PRO A 17 -12.78 5.67 -28.95
N GLY A 18 -13.69 4.95 -29.64
CA GLY A 18 -13.96 3.51 -29.43
C GLY A 18 -12.74 2.57 -29.48
N ARG A 19 -11.66 2.92 -30.19
CA ARG A 19 -10.40 2.15 -30.19
C ARG A 19 -9.63 2.19 -28.86
N ALA A 20 -9.65 3.33 -28.16
CA ALA A 20 -9.03 3.44 -26.84
C ALA A 20 -9.76 2.58 -25.81
N ARG A 21 -11.10 2.52 -25.86
CA ARG A 21 -11.91 1.64 -25.00
C ARG A 21 -11.64 0.15 -25.20
N ALA A 22 -11.31 -0.27 -26.45
CA ALA A 22 -11.01 -1.67 -26.73
C ALA A 22 -9.66 -2.08 -26.11
N LEU A 23 -8.64 -1.23 -26.21
CA LEU A 23 -7.32 -1.47 -25.59
C LEU A 23 -7.41 -1.51 -24.06
N ASP A 24 -8.17 -0.57 -23.45
CA ASP A 24 -8.43 -0.57 -22.01
C ASP A 24 -9.13 -1.87 -21.56
N GLY A 25 -10.06 -2.38 -22.37
CA GLY A 25 -10.72 -3.65 -22.11
C GLY A 25 -9.76 -4.84 -22.16
N VAL A 26 -8.83 -4.87 -23.12
CA VAL A 26 -7.83 -5.95 -23.23
C VAL A 26 -6.86 -5.94 -22.04
N GLU A 27 -6.37 -4.77 -21.63
CA GLU A 27 -5.49 -4.67 -20.47
C GLU A 27 -6.18 -5.10 -19.17
N ASN A 28 -7.40 -4.64 -18.95
CA ASN A 28 -8.17 -5.02 -17.76
C ASN A 28 -8.51 -6.51 -17.77
N ALA A 29 -8.77 -7.11 -18.95
CA ALA A 29 -8.98 -8.55 -19.09
C ALA A 29 -7.69 -9.33 -18.83
N ALA A 30 -6.55 -8.89 -19.39
CA ALA A 30 -5.25 -9.49 -19.12
C ALA A 30 -4.91 -9.46 -17.63
N LEU A 31 -5.12 -8.31 -16.97
CA LEU A 31 -4.92 -8.15 -15.53
C LEU A 31 -5.82 -9.11 -14.74
N ALA A 32 -7.10 -9.24 -15.12
CA ALA A 32 -8.04 -10.14 -14.46
C ALA A 32 -7.64 -11.62 -14.63
N VAL A 33 -7.17 -12.02 -15.81
CA VAL A 33 -6.71 -13.38 -16.07
C VAL A 33 -5.45 -13.69 -15.25
N VAL A 34 -4.46 -12.80 -15.28
CA VAL A 34 -3.22 -12.97 -14.50
C VAL A 34 -3.53 -13.06 -13.01
N PHE A 35 -4.42 -12.19 -12.52
CA PHE A 35 -4.85 -12.22 -11.13
C PHE A 35 -5.55 -13.55 -10.76
N ALA A 36 -6.47 -14.00 -11.61
CA ALA A 36 -7.17 -15.26 -11.40
C ALA A 36 -6.20 -16.44 -11.33
N LEU A 37 -5.22 -16.49 -12.25
CA LEU A 37 -4.19 -17.54 -12.26
C LEU A 37 -3.32 -17.47 -10.99
N THR A 38 -2.94 -16.26 -10.55
CA THR A 38 -2.14 -16.06 -9.34
C THR A 38 -2.85 -16.62 -8.09
N VAL A 39 -4.18 -16.52 -8.01
CA VAL A 39 -4.97 -17.05 -6.89
C VAL A 39 -5.28 -18.54 -7.06
N VAL A 40 -5.66 -18.98 -8.27
CA VAL A 40 -6.14 -20.34 -8.51
C VAL A 40 -5.01 -21.39 -8.43
N LEU A 41 -3.80 -21.07 -8.91
CA LEU A 41 -2.69 -22.03 -8.91
C LEU A 41 -2.29 -22.53 -7.51
N PRO A 42 -2.08 -21.68 -6.49
CA PRO A 42 -1.78 -22.17 -5.15
C PRO A 42 -2.93 -22.96 -4.53
N ILE A 43 -4.18 -22.59 -4.82
CA ILE A 43 -5.35 -23.32 -4.32
C ILE A 43 -5.44 -24.70 -4.95
N ALA A 44 -5.21 -24.79 -6.25
CA ALA A 44 -5.18 -26.07 -6.95
C ALA A 44 -4.08 -26.98 -6.40
N GLU A 45 -2.89 -26.43 -6.13
CA GLU A 45 -1.81 -27.17 -5.49
C GLU A 45 -2.20 -27.70 -4.11
N ILE A 46 -2.75 -26.84 -3.23
CA ILE A 46 -3.22 -27.26 -1.91
C ILE A 46 -4.24 -28.38 -2.02
N ALA A 47 -5.21 -28.23 -2.93
CA ALA A 47 -6.27 -29.22 -3.12
C ALA A 47 -5.71 -30.57 -3.63
N LEU A 48 -4.80 -30.57 -4.59
CA LEU A 48 -4.15 -31.77 -5.11
C LEU A 48 -3.27 -32.44 -4.06
N ARG A 49 -2.50 -31.64 -3.31
CA ARG A 49 -1.66 -32.14 -2.21
C ARG A 49 -2.50 -32.78 -1.10
N ALA A 50 -3.64 -32.17 -0.75
CA ALA A 50 -4.52 -32.67 0.29
C ALA A 50 -5.34 -33.92 -0.12
N THR A 51 -5.72 -34.05 -1.42
CA THR A 51 -6.60 -35.13 -1.89
C THR A 51 -5.85 -36.29 -2.52
N LEU A 52 -4.80 -36.00 -3.29
CA LEU A 52 -4.08 -36.99 -4.09
C LEU A 52 -2.64 -37.22 -3.62
N GLY A 53 -2.15 -36.42 -2.66
CA GLY A 53 -0.76 -36.48 -2.20
C GLY A 53 0.27 -36.00 -3.24
N ILE A 54 -0.16 -35.37 -4.35
CA ILE A 54 0.70 -34.87 -5.43
C ILE A 54 0.69 -33.35 -5.44
N GLY A 55 1.85 -32.73 -5.66
CA GLY A 55 1.97 -31.29 -5.90
C GLY A 55 2.05 -30.97 -7.38
N ILE A 56 1.89 -29.70 -7.73
CA ILE A 56 2.15 -29.18 -9.07
C ILE A 56 3.59 -28.64 -9.08
N ASP A 57 4.47 -29.24 -9.88
CA ASP A 57 5.86 -28.81 -9.93
C ASP A 57 5.98 -27.34 -10.35
N GLY A 58 6.75 -26.57 -9.57
CA GLY A 58 7.09 -25.18 -9.90
C GLY A 58 5.97 -24.16 -9.73
N VAL A 59 4.86 -24.47 -9.04
CA VAL A 59 3.78 -23.49 -8.78
C VAL A 59 4.32 -22.20 -8.14
N SER A 60 5.23 -22.31 -7.19
CA SER A 60 5.83 -21.13 -6.56
C SER A 60 6.50 -20.22 -7.59
N ALA A 61 7.31 -20.79 -8.49
CA ALA A 61 7.98 -20.03 -9.55
C ALA A 61 6.97 -19.41 -10.53
N LEU A 62 5.95 -20.17 -10.94
CA LEU A 62 4.90 -19.65 -11.83
C LEU A 62 4.14 -18.48 -11.19
N VAL A 63 3.75 -18.61 -9.92
CA VAL A 63 3.02 -17.57 -9.19
C VAL A 63 3.88 -16.32 -8.99
N GLN A 64 5.18 -16.45 -8.77
CA GLN A 64 6.12 -15.33 -8.71
C GLN A 64 6.15 -14.56 -10.03
N HIS A 65 6.28 -15.24 -11.17
CA HIS A 65 6.30 -14.60 -12.50
C HIS A 65 4.94 -14.02 -12.89
N LEU A 66 3.83 -14.67 -12.50
CA LEU A 66 2.50 -14.08 -12.64
C LEU A 66 2.38 -12.79 -11.80
N THR A 67 3.00 -12.75 -10.62
CA THR A 67 3.03 -11.54 -9.78
C THR A 67 3.85 -10.42 -10.44
N LEU A 68 4.94 -10.75 -11.15
CA LEU A 68 5.66 -9.78 -11.98
C LEU A 68 4.76 -9.19 -13.07
N ALA A 69 4.12 -10.07 -13.83
CA ALA A 69 3.22 -9.64 -14.90
C ALA A 69 2.08 -8.78 -14.35
N LEU A 70 1.47 -9.19 -13.23
CA LEU A 70 0.44 -8.44 -12.53
C LEU A 70 0.94 -7.06 -12.08
N GLY A 71 2.14 -7.00 -11.50
CA GLY A 71 2.78 -5.75 -11.08
C GLY A 71 2.97 -4.78 -12.24
N MET A 72 3.53 -5.26 -13.35
CA MET A 72 3.83 -4.42 -14.51
C MET A 72 2.57 -3.99 -15.27
N ILE A 73 1.59 -4.89 -15.48
CA ILE A 73 0.29 -4.54 -16.09
C ILE A 73 -0.46 -3.57 -15.19
N GLY A 74 -0.53 -3.85 -13.88
CA GLY A 74 -1.18 -2.98 -12.90
C GLY A 74 -0.56 -1.58 -12.83
N ALA A 75 0.78 -1.49 -12.83
CA ALA A 75 1.50 -0.22 -12.89
C ALA A 75 1.25 0.54 -14.20
N ALA A 76 1.17 -0.18 -15.33
CA ALA A 76 0.79 0.42 -16.59
C ALA A 76 -0.65 0.98 -16.53
N VAL A 77 -1.61 0.23 -15.97
CA VAL A 77 -2.98 0.73 -15.73
C VAL A 77 -2.96 1.94 -14.79
N ALA A 78 -2.15 1.92 -13.71
CA ALA A 78 -2.00 3.07 -12.80
C ALA A 78 -1.47 4.32 -13.53
N ALA A 79 -0.53 4.15 -14.46
CA ALA A 79 -0.04 5.24 -15.31
C ALA A 79 -1.12 5.77 -16.27
N ARG A 80 -2.00 4.91 -16.78
CA ARG A 80 -3.15 5.30 -17.61
C ARG A 80 -4.15 6.15 -16.86
N GLU A 81 -4.44 5.78 -15.63
CA GLU A 81 -5.42 6.45 -14.76
C GLU A 81 -4.84 7.67 -14.01
N GLU A 82 -3.58 8.04 -14.26
CA GLU A 82 -2.84 9.09 -13.53
C GLU A 82 -2.80 8.88 -12.00
N ARG A 83 -2.75 7.60 -11.56
CA ARG A 83 -2.82 7.19 -10.16
C ARG A 83 -1.52 6.55 -9.64
N LEU A 84 -0.40 6.79 -10.32
CA LEU A 84 0.92 6.41 -9.80
C LEU A 84 1.23 7.22 -8.53
N LEU A 85 1.83 6.55 -7.55
CA LEU A 85 2.20 7.16 -6.28
C LEU A 85 3.23 8.28 -6.49
N SER A 86 2.92 9.48 -6.00
CA SER A 86 3.77 10.68 -6.08
C SER A 86 3.67 11.49 -4.78
N LEU A 87 4.61 12.42 -4.56
CA LEU A 87 4.53 13.32 -3.41
C LEU A 87 3.37 14.30 -3.60
N ALA A 88 2.56 14.48 -2.56
CA ALA A 88 1.33 15.26 -2.61
C ALA A 88 1.53 16.80 -2.66
N VAL A 89 2.78 17.28 -2.72
CA VAL A 89 3.12 18.72 -2.69
C VAL A 89 2.52 19.50 -3.87
N VAL A 90 2.39 18.85 -5.03
CA VAL A 90 1.92 19.48 -6.29
C VAL A 90 0.45 19.90 -6.25
N THR A 91 -0.36 19.34 -5.37
CA THR A 91 -1.78 19.71 -5.23
C THR A 91 -2.01 21.19 -4.86
N MET A 92 -0.95 21.88 -4.42
CA MET A 92 -0.99 23.30 -4.06
C MET A 92 -0.78 24.25 -5.25
N LEU A 93 -0.29 23.75 -6.39
CA LEU A 93 -0.02 24.57 -7.57
C LEU A 93 -1.29 24.80 -8.41
N LYS A 94 -1.44 26.01 -8.97
CA LYS A 94 -2.62 26.39 -9.78
C LYS A 94 -2.19 27.04 -11.10
N GLY A 95 -3.06 26.97 -12.11
CA GLY A 95 -2.90 27.68 -13.39
C GLY A 95 -1.67 27.22 -14.20
N ARG A 96 -0.91 28.17 -14.75
CA ARG A 96 0.28 27.91 -15.60
C ARG A 96 1.37 27.14 -14.87
N ALA A 97 1.58 27.43 -13.58
CA ALA A 97 2.58 26.72 -12.76
C ALA A 97 2.26 25.23 -12.65
N ALA A 98 0.99 24.86 -12.45
CA ALA A 98 0.57 23.45 -12.43
C ALA A 98 0.78 22.75 -13.80
N SER A 99 0.54 23.47 -14.92
CA SER A 99 0.78 22.92 -16.27
C SER A 99 2.27 22.70 -16.55
N MET A 100 3.13 23.63 -16.16
CA MET A 100 4.59 23.51 -16.31
C MET A 100 5.13 22.38 -15.41
N ALA A 101 4.67 22.29 -14.17
CA ALA A 101 5.04 21.22 -13.26
C ALA A 101 4.67 19.84 -13.83
N ARG A 102 3.46 19.70 -14.36
CA ARG A 102 3.00 18.46 -15.01
C ARG A 102 3.87 18.10 -16.22
N PHE A 103 4.19 19.06 -17.07
CA PHE A 103 5.04 18.84 -18.23
C PHE A 103 6.44 18.39 -17.81
N ALA A 104 7.09 19.10 -16.88
CA ALA A 104 8.43 18.78 -16.42
C ALA A 104 8.47 17.40 -15.72
N SER A 105 7.57 17.16 -14.77
CA SER A 105 7.49 15.88 -14.07
C SER A 105 7.18 14.71 -15.01
N GLY A 106 6.26 14.90 -15.96
CA GLY A 106 5.90 13.91 -16.97
C GLY A 106 7.05 13.58 -17.90
N ALA A 107 7.78 14.59 -18.40
CA ALA A 107 8.93 14.40 -19.29
C ALA A 107 10.09 13.68 -18.57
N ILE A 108 10.44 14.11 -17.35
CA ILE A 108 11.48 13.45 -16.52
C ILE A 108 11.10 11.99 -16.28
N SER A 109 9.87 11.74 -15.85
CA SER A 109 9.41 10.39 -15.53
C SER A 109 9.34 9.48 -16.75
N ALA A 110 8.93 10.03 -17.91
CA ALA A 110 8.93 9.30 -19.18
C ALA A 110 10.36 8.93 -19.61
N ALA A 111 11.33 9.83 -19.43
CA ALA A 111 12.73 9.56 -19.75
C ALA A 111 13.31 8.44 -18.85
N VAL A 112 13.06 8.51 -17.54
CA VAL A 112 13.51 7.46 -16.61
C VAL A 112 12.84 6.12 -16.93
N ALA A 113 11.52 6.10 -17.19
CA ALA A 113 10.82 4.89 -17.58
C ALA A 113 11.36 4.29 -18.90
N ALA A 114 11.71 5.13 -19.87
CA ALA A 114 12.34 4.66 -21.10
C ALA A 114 13.74 4.06 -20.86
N LEU A 115 14.56 4.68 -20.00
CA LEU A 115 15.86 4.11 -19.61
C LEU A 115 15.70 2.77 -18.91
N LEU A 116 14.73 2.65 -18.00
CA LEU A 116 14.40 1.38 -17.33
C LEU A 116 13.90 0.32 -18.31
N ALA A 117 13.11 0.72 -19.33
CA ALA A 117 12.67 -0.20 -20.39
C ALA A 117 13.85 -0.74 -21.20
N PHE A 118 14.81 0.09 -21.56
CA PHE A 118 16.04 -0.35 -22.22
C PHE A 118 16.89 -1.24 -21.32
N ALA A 119 17.08 -0.87 -20.07
CA ALA A 119 17.79 -1.69 -19.09
C ALA A 119 17.15 -3.08 -18.93
N ALA A 120 15.83 -3.14 -18.88
CA ALA A 120 15.09 -4.38 -18.82
C ALA A 120 15.15 -5.18 -20.13
N ALA A 121 15.19 -4.53 -21.30
CA ALA A 121 15.37 -5.19 -22.57
C ALA A 121 16.77 -5.82 -22.70
N ASP A 122 17.81 -5.12 -22.25
CA ASP A 122 19.17 -5.64 -22.22
C ASP A 122 19.26 -6.86 -21.28
N PHE A 123 18.60 -6.81 -20.10
CA PHE A 123 18.51 -7.95 -19.17
C PHE A 123 17.83 -9.16 -19.82
N VAL A 124 16.66 -8.99 -20.43
CA VAL A 124 15.93 -10.07 -21.11
C VAL A 124 16.75 -10.64 -22.29
N ALA A 125 17.52 -9.82 -23.00
CA ALA A 125 18.39 -10.28 -24.08
C ALA A 125 19.52 -11.16 -23.56
N ILE A 126 20.12 -10.82 -22.41
CA ILE A 126 21.16 -11.63 -21.75
C ILE A 126 20.55 -12.97 -21.30
N GLU A 127 19.39 -12.97 -20.66
CA GLU A 127 18.71 -14.17 -20.19
C GLU A 127 18.29 -15.09 -21.35
N ARG A 128 17.86 -14.49 -22.46
CA ARG A 128 17.58 -15.25 -23.69
C ARG A 128 18.83 -15.95 -24.24
N ALA A 129 19.99 -15.29 -24.20
CA ALA A 129 21.25 -15.89 -24.63
C ALA A 129 21.72 -17.01 -23.67
N ALA A 130 21.42 -16.89 -22.36
CA ALA A 130 21.71 -17.89 -21.36
C ALA A 130 20.91 -19.19 -21.53
N GLY A 131 19.70 -19.10 -22.13
CA GLY A 131 18.87 -20.27 -22.44
C GLY A 131 18.21 -20.93 -21.24
N ASN A 132 18.11 -20.22 -20.10
CA ASN A 132 17.49 -20.73 -18.87
C ASN A 132 16.00 -21.02 -19.07
N THR A 133 15.51 -22.08 -18.42
CA THR A 133 14.10 -22.47 -18.46
C THR A 133 13.51 -22.63 -17.07
N LEU A 134 12.26 -22.19 -16.91
CA LEU A 134 11.42 -22.50 -15.76
C LEU A 134 10.88 -23.93 -15.85
N THR A 135 10.06 -24.31 -14.90
CA THR A 135 9.27 -25.54 -14.95
C THR A 135 8.50 -25.64 -16.27
N TYR A 136 8.26 -26.86 -16.72
CA TYR A 136 7.60 -27.15 -18.02
C TYR A 136 8.35 -26.61 -19.25
N ARG A 137 9.67 -26.38 -19.15
CA ARG A 137 10.53 -25.86 -20.23
C ARG A 137 10.10 -24.47 -20.75
N ILE A 138 9.40 -23.69 -19.95
CA ILE A 138 9.07 -22.31 -20.29
C ILE A 138 10.37 -21.48 -20.24
N PRO A 139 10.79 -20.79 -21.32
CA PRO A 139 11.98 -19.96 -21.27
C PRO A 139 11.81 -18.81 -20.26
N VAL A 140 12.80 -18.60 -19.38
CA VAL A 140 12.77 -17.55 -18.34
C VAL A 140 12.58 -16.18 -18.96
N TRP A 141 13.30 -15.87 -20.07
CA TRP A 141 13.19 -14.58 -20.76
C TRP A 141 11.77 -14.21 -21.17
N LEU A 142 10.90 -15.22 -21.45
CA LEU A 142 9.50 -14.99 -21.83
C LEU A 142 8.68 -14.51 -20.62
N ALA A 143 8.95 -15.08 -19.45
CA ALA A 143 8.33 -14.70 -18.19
C ALA A 143 8.80 -13.32 -17.67
N GLU A 144 9.96 -12.85 -18.15
CA GLU A 144 10.54 -11.54 -17.82
C GLU A 144 10.11 -10.41 -18.77
N LEU A 145 9.53 -10.74 -19.95
CA LEU A 145 9.04 -9.76 -20.92
C LEU A 145 8.11 -8.68 -20.34
N PRO A 146 7.29 -8.96 -19.31
CA PRO A 146 6.50 -7.90 -18.68
C PRO A 146 7.33 -6.70 -18.19
N LEU A 147 8.62 -6.87 -17.84
CA LEU A 147 9.48 -5.77 -17.39
C LEU A 147 9.70 -4.71 -18.49
N PRO A 148 10.36 -5.03 -19.62
CA PRO A 148 10.60 -4.03 -20.67
C PRO A 148 9.30 -3.50 -21.27
N VAL A 149 8.29 -4.34 -21.47
CA VAL A 149 7.00 -3.95 -22.04
C VAL A 149 6.25 -3.01 -21.07
N GLY A 150 6.23 -3.34 -19.78
CA GLY A 150 5.58 -2.53 -18.76
C GLY A 150 6.22 -1.15 -18.61
N PHE A 151 7.55 -1.09 -18.48
CA PHE A 151 8.26 0.20 -18.41
C PHE A 151 8.06 1.05 -19.68
N ALA A 152 8.06 0.43 -20.86
CA ALA A 152 7.80 1.14 -22.12
C ALA A 152 6.37 1.72 -22.16
N LEU A 153 5.37 0.95 -21.77
CA LEU A 153 3.98 1.40 -21.67
C LEU A 153 3.82 2.53 -20.65
N ILE A 154 4.43 2.39 -19.47
CA ILE A 154 4.41 3.44 -18.43
C ILE A 154 5.04 4.73 -18.97
N GLY A 155 6.21 4.64 -19.59
CA GLY A 155 6.91 5.81 -20.17
C GLY A 155 6.08 6.50 -21.26
N ALA A 156 5.48 5.73 -22.17
CA ALA A 156 4.61 6.27 -23.21
C ALA A 156 3.39 7.00 -22.62
N ARG A 157 2.78 6.46 -21.56
CA ARG A 157 1.62 7.08 -20.88
C ARG A 157 2.00 8.34 -20.12
N LEU A 158 3.14 8.34 -19.44
CA LEU A 158 3.65 9.53 -18.76
C LEU A 158 3.95 10.67 -19.74
N ALA A 159 4.55 10.37 -20.89
CA ALA A 159 4.73 11.35 -21.96
C ALA A 159 3.38 11.84 -22.52
N TRP A 160 2.38 10.95 -22.65
CA TRP A 160 1.05 11.30 -23.13
C TRP A 160 0.28 12.23 -22.18
N HIS A 161 0.41 12.00 -20.88
CA HIS A 161 -0.24 12.81 -19.83
C HIS A 161 0.53 14.05 -19.41
N ALA A 162 1.78 14.24 -19.90
CA ALA A 162 2.61 15.40 -19.60
C ALA A 162 1.99 16.73 -20.06
N ALA A 163 1.16 16.70 -21.11
CA ALA A 163 0.49 17.91 -21.62
C ALA A 163 -0.90 17.59 -22.17
N THR A 164 -1.76 18.61 -22.20
CA THR A 164 -3.13 18.48 -22.76
C THR A 164 -3.15 18.54 -24.29
N GLY A 165 -2.19 19.24 -24.91
CA GLY A 165 -2.07 19.41 -26.36
C GLY A 165 -1.11 18.40 -27.00
N LEU A 166 -1.36 18.01 -28.28
CA LEU A 166 -0.52 17.07 -29.02
C LEU A 166 0.93 17.55 -29.15
N THR A 167 1.14 18.85 -29.39
CA THR A 167 2.49 19.44 -29.47
C THR A 167 3.29 19.27 -28.18
N GLY A 168 2.64 19.49 -27.02
CA GLY A 168 3.29 19.28 -25.72
C GLY A 168 3.57 17.79 -25.44
N ARG A 169 2.69 16.87 -25.82
CA ARG A 169 2.89 15.42 -25.71
C ARG A 169 4.07 14.95 -26.53
N LEU A 170 4.14 15.40 -27.79
CA LEU A 170 5.27 15.11 -28.68
C LEU A 170 6.57 15.72 -28.15
N ALA A 171 6.52 16.94 -27.64
CA ALA A 171 7.70 17.59 -27.04
C ALA A 171 8.21 16.80 -25.82
N ALA A 172 7.33 16.31 -24.94
CA ALA A 172 7.72 15.45 -23.81
C ALA A 172 8.33 14.13 -24.27
N ALA A 173 7.73 13.48 -25.27
CA ALA A 173 8.25 12.22 -25.83
C ALA A 173 9.61 12.42 -26.52
N VAL A 174 9.76 13.48 -27.30
CA VAL A 174 11.04 13.83 -27.98
C VAL A 174 12.11 14.17 -26.94
N LEU A 175 11.78 14.94 -25.92
CA LEU A 175 12.71 15.27 -24.84
C LEU A 175 13.17 14.01 -24.10
N ALA A 176 12.25 13.10 -23.78
CA ALA A 176 12.58 11.83 -23.16
C ALA A 176 13.49 10.98 -24.07
N ALA A 177 13.16 10.85 -25.35
CA ALA A 177 13.96 10.10 -26.32
C ALA A 177 15.35 10.75 -26.53
N ALA A 178 15.41 12.07 -26.61
CA ALA A 178 16.66 12.81 -26.75
C ALA A 178 17.58 12.61 -25.53
N LEU A 179 17.02 12.64 -24.31
CA LEU A 179 17.78 12.37 -23.09
C LEU A 179 18.33 10.94 -23.06
N VAL A 180 17.51 9.96 -23.44
CA VAL A 180 17.95 8.56 -23.55
C VAL A 180 19.06 8.40 -24.59
N ALA A 181 18.90 9.00 -25.78
CA ALA A 181 19.90 8.95 -26.84
C ALA A 181 21.21 9.65 -26.41
N TRP A 182 21.10 10.79 -25.77
CA TRP A 182 22.25 11.54 -25.28
C TRP A 182 23.04 10.73 -24.24
N LEU A 183 22.38 10.11 -23.28
CA LEU A 183 23.01 9.26 -22.26
C LEU A 183 23.69 8.01 -22.85
N ARG A 184 23.23 7.51 -24.01
CA ARG A 184 23.83 6.35 -24.67
C ARG A 184 24.99 6.68 -25.62
N VAL A 185 24.93 7.83 -26.27
CA VAL A 185 25.88 8.20 -27.35
C VAL A 185 27.01 9.09 -26.86
N SER A 186 26.74 10.02 -25.95
CA SER A 186 27.75 10.90 -25.40
C SER A 186 28.59 10.10 -24.40
N GLY A 187 29.85 9.82 -24.66
CA GLY A 187 30.77 9.27 -23.65
C GLY A 187 30.92 10.19 -22.43
N PHE A 188 29.80 10.54 -21.78
CA PHE A 188 29.75 11.48 -20.68
C PHE A 188 30.41 10.87 -19.42
N ASP A 189 31.08 11.71 -18.64
CA ASP A 189 31.54 11.31 -17.33
C ASP A 189 30.36 11.34 -16.33
N PRO A 190 29.92 10.18 -15.82
CA PRO A 190 28.81 10.12 -14.87
C PRO A 190 29.09 10.94 -13.60
N GLY A 191 30.36 11.07 -13.20
CA GLY A 191 30.75 11.80 -11.99
C GLY A 191 30.43 13.28 -12.05
N SER A 192 30.65 13.92 -13.20
CA SER A 192 30.37 15.35 -13.40
C SER A 192 28.86 15.66 -13.45
N MET A 193 28.04 14.68 -13.81
CA MET A 193 26.60 14.85 -14.00
C MET A 193 25.75 14.41 -12.78
N LEU A 194 26.37 13.83 -11.75
CA LEU A 194 25.62 13.32 -10.59
C LEU A 194 24.80 14.42 -9.90
N LEU A 195 25.44 15.53 -9.54
CA LEU A 195 24.76 16.60 -8.81
C LEU A 195 23.65 17.25 -9.65
N PRO A 196 23.84 17.61 -10.93
CA PRO A 196 22.75 18.07 -11.81
C PRO A 196 21.61 17.05 -11.93
N ALA A 197 21.91 15.76 -12.11
CA ALA A 197 20.90 14.72 -12.23
C ALA A 197 20.07 14.57 -10.94
N LEU A 198 20.73 14.55 -9.78
CA LEU A 198 20.04 14.52 -8.48
C LEU A 198 19.16 15.76 -8.25
N MET A 199 19.65 16.95 -8.64
CA MET A 199 18.84 18.18 -8.57
C MET A 199 17.61 18.12 -9.48
N VAL A 200 17.73 17.61 -10.71
CA VAL A 200 16.60 17.44 -11.64
C VAL A 200 15.60 16.43 -11.10
N LEU A 201 16.06 15.32 -10.55
CA LEU A 201 15.19 14.30 -9.96
C LEU A 201 14.50 14.80 -8.68
N ALA A 202 15.21 15.54 -7.83
CA ALA A 202 14.63 16.18 -6.64
C ALA A 202 13.60 17.25 -7.02
N ALA A 203 13.90 18.09 -8.00
CA ALA A 203 12.94 19.04 -8.56
C ALA A 203 11.72 18.31 -9.16
N GLY A 204 11.95 17.21 -9.91
CA GLY A 204 10.89 16.34 -10.42
C GLY A 204 9.99 15.81 -9.31
N ALA A 205 10.56 15.33 -8.20
CA ALA A 205 9.82 14.86 -7.04
C ALA A 205 8.92 15.96 -6.45
N LEU A 206 9.45 17.17 -6.26
CA LEU A 206 8.69 18.32 -5.78
C LEU A 206 7.61 18.77 -6.77
N LEU A 207 7.83 18.58 -8.07
CA LEU A 207 6.89 18.86 -9.16
C LEU A 207 5.90 17.70 -9.41
N GLY A 208 5.91 16.64 -8.60
CA GLY A 208 4.95 15.54 -8.63
C GLY A 208 5.30 14.39 -9.57
N ALA A 209 6.57 14.21 -9.88
CA ALA A 209 7.01 13.00 -10.55
C ALA A 209 6.67 11.75 -9.70
N PRO A 210 6.22 10.65 -10.33
CA PRO A 210 6.01 9.40 -9.62
C PRO A 210 7.28 8.93 -8.92
N ILE A 211 7.12 8.38 -7.72
CA ILE A 211 8.23 8.00 -6.84
C ILE A 211 9.14 6.97 -7.49
N PHE A 212 8.58 6.01 -8.26
CA PHE A 212 9.39 5.03 -8.98
C PHE A 212 10.39 5.68 -9.95
N ALA A 213 9.99 6.79 -10.60
CA ALA A 213 10.86 7.51 -11.53
C ALA A 213 11.98 8.25 -10.79
N VAL A 214 11.69 8.81 -9.63
CA VAL A 214 12.70 9.47 -8.79
C VAL A 214 13.70 8.44 -8.28
N LEU A 215 13.25 7.37 -7.63
CA LEU A 215 14.12 6.32 -7.07
C LEU A 215 14.87 5.57 -8.17
N GLY A 216 14.17 5.19 -9.26
CA GLY A 216 14.78 4.51 -10.40
C GLY A 216 15.81 5.38 -11.11
N GLY A 217 15.54 6.69 -11.26
CA GLY A 217 16.48 7.65 -11.83
C GLY A 217 17.72 7.82 -10.96
N VAL A 218 17.56 7.97 -9.64
CA VAL A 218 18.68 8.01 -8.69
C VAL A 218 19.50 6.73 -8.77
N ALA A 219 18.86 5.56 -8.71
CA ALA A 219 19.54 4.27 -8.80
C ALA A 219 20.33 4.11 -10.10
N LEU A 220 19.71 4.47 -11.26
CA LEU A 220 20.38 4.46 -12.57
C LEU A 220 21.67 5.27 -12.57
N PHE A 221 21.60 6.54 -12.16
CA PHE A 221 22.77 7.41 -12.15
C PHE A 221 23.87 6.92 -11.20
N LEU A 222 23.50 6.48 -10.02
CA LEU A 222 24.44 5.98 -9.03
C LEU A 222 25.16 4.68 -9.48
N LEU A 223 24.44 3.76 -10.12
CA LEU A 223 25.04 2.54 -10.69
C LEU A 223 25.96 2.86 -11.88
N LEU A 224 25.53 3.77 -12.77
CA LEU A 224 26.36 4.20 -13.90
C LEU A 224 27.67 4.86 -13.44
N MET A 225 27.67 5.58 -12.33
CA MET A 225 28.89 6.15 -11.73
C MET A 225 29.91 5.09 -11.29
N GLN A 226 29.42 3.92 -10.85
CA GLN A 226 30.29 2.80 -10.49
C GLN A 226 30.71 1.95 -11.70
N GLY A 227 30.31 2.35 -12.92
CA GLY A 227 30.54 1.55 -14.12
C GLY A 227 29.69 0.28 -14.20
N VAL A 228 28.63 0.19 -13.37
CA VAL A 228 27.70 -0.95 -13.36
C VAL A 228 26.69 -0.77 -14.49
N PRO A 229 26.46 -1.79 -15.34
CA PRO A 229 25.46 -1.70 -16.40
C PRO A 229 24.06 -1.38 -15.88
N ALA A 230 23.28 -0.57 -16.61
CA ALA A 230 21.91 -0.22 -16.25
C ALA A 230 21.00 -1.45 -16.08
N ALA A 231 21.29 -2.57 -16.77
CA ALA A 231 20.61 -3.85 -16.62
C ALA A 231 20.57 -4.36 -15.17
N ALA A 232 21.51 -3.95 -14.32
CA ALA A 232 21.53 -4.33 -12.90
C ALA A 232 20.26 -3.91 -12.15
N ILE A 233 19.58 -2.82 -12.55
CA ILE A 233 18.30 -2.42 -11.94
C ILE A 233 17.21 -3.44 -12.29
N ALA A 234 17.18 -3.91 -13.53
CA ALA A 234 16.22 -4.93 -13.95
C ALA A 234 16.49 -6.27 -13.23
N VAL A 235 17.76 -6.64 -13.04
CA VAL A 235 18.17 -7.79 -12.22
C VAL A 235 17.67 -7.65 -10.79
N ASN A 236 17.86 -6.49 -10.18
CA ASN A 236 17.39 -6.22 -8.81
C ASN A 236 15.86 -6.26 -8.72
N HIS A 237 15.15 -5.70 -9.70
CA HIS A 237 13.70 -5.79 -9.78
C HIS A 237 13.24 -7.25 -9.88
N TYR A 238 13.89 -8.03 -10.74
CA TYR A 238 13.59 -9.47 -10.90
C TYR A 238 13.90 -10.26 -9.64
N SER A 239 15.01 -9.97 -8.94
CA SER A 239 15.37 -10.64 -7.69
C SER A 239 14.33 -10.45 -6.58
N LEU A 240 13.62 -9.31 -6.59
CA LEU A 240 12.47 -9.10 -5.73
C LEU A 240 11.34 -10.06 -6.06
N VAL A 241 11.06 -10.27 -7.35
CA VAL A 241 9.95 -11.10 -7.82
C VAL A 241 10.13 -12.56 -7.42
N VAL A 242 11.37 -13.06 -7.43
CA VAL A 242 11.69 -14.43 -6.98
C VAL A 242 11.65 -14.58 -5.45
N ASN A 243 11.31 -13.53 -4.69
CA ASN A 243 11.00 -13.66 -3.27
C ASN A 243 9.71 -14.46 -3.10
N PRO A 244 9.76 -15.62 -2.42
CA PRO A 244 8.61 -16.52 -2.32
C PRO A 244 7.40 -15.92 -1.58
N SER A 245 7.59 -14.86 -0.81
CA SER A 245 6.51 -14.22 -0.05
C SER A 245 5.81 -13.08 -0.80
N LEU A 246 6.40 -12.58 -1.90
CA LEU A 246 5.87 -11.41 -2.63
C LEU A 246 4.44 -11.62 -3.17
N PRO A 247 4.06 -12.82 -3.69
CA PRO A 247 2.72 -13.05 -4.19
C PRO A 247 1.60 -12.92 -3.14
N ALA A 248 1.93 -12.97 -1.85
CA ALA A 248 0.95 -12.74 -0.79
C ALA A 248 0.35 -11.31 -0.83
N ILE A 249 1.13 -10.32 -1.29
CA ILE A 249 0.70 -8.93 -1.40
C ILE A 249 -0.58 -8.77 -2.26
N PRO A 250 -0.57 -9.14 -3.57
CA PRO A 250 -1.76 -9.01 -4.40
C PRO A 250 -2.96 -9.80 -3.89
N MET A 251 -2.74 -10.99 -3.32
CA MET A 251 -3.81 -11.87 -2.89
C MET A 251 -4.54 -11.31 -1.66
N PHE A 252 -3.82 -10.89 -0.60
CA PHE A 252 -4.44 -10.25 0.56
C PHE A 252 -5.11 -8.92 0.19
N THR A 253 -4.48 -8.15 -0.70
CA THR A 253 -5.08 -6.90 -1.19
C THR A 253 -6.40 -7.17 -1.92
N LEU A 254 -6.46 -8.21 -2.75
CA LEU A 254 -7.69 -8.60 -3.44
C LEU A 254 -8.80 -8.96 -2.45
N ALA A 255 -8.48 -9.73 -1.40
CA ALA A 255 -9.46 -10.06 -0.36
C ALA A 255 -10.04 -8.80 0.29
N GLY A 256 -9.18 -7.81 0.59
CA GLY A 256 -9.60 -6.51 1.12
C GLY A 256 -10.51 -5.74 0.17
N TYR A 257 -10.16 -5.65 -1.12
CA TYR A 257 -10.97 -4.95 -2.11
C TYR A 257 -12.32 -5.64 -2.36
N LEU A 258 -12.37 -6.97 -2.40
CA LEU A 258 -13.63 -7.72 -2.52
C LEU A 258 -14.59 -7.40 -1.37
N LEU A 259 -14.07 -7.35 -0.13
CA LEU A 259 -14.88 -6.94 1.03
C LEU A 259 -15.31 -5.48 0.93
N ALA A 260 -14.39 -4.59 0.53
CA ALA A 260 -14.63 -3.15 0.48
C ALA A 260 -15.78 -2.79 -0.48
N GLU A 261 -15.83 -3.45 -1.62
CA GLU A 261 -16.81 -3.20 -2.68
C GLU A 261 -18.13 -3.98 -2.47
N SER A 262 -18.19 -4.88 -1.47
CA SER A 262 -19.37 -5.64 -1.10
C SER A 262 -20.25 -4.90 -0.06
N ARG A 263 -21.30 -5.55 0.42
CA ARG A 263 -22.10 -5.06 1.55
C ARG A 263 -21.56 -5.51 2.92
N ALA A 264 -20.41 -6.12 2.97
CA ALA A 264 -19.76 -6.55 4.21
C ALA A 264 -19.60 -5.42 5.24
N PRO A 265 -19.20 -4.17 4.86
CA PRO A 265 -19.12 -3.07 5.81
C PRO A 265 -20.41 -2.81 6.58
N GLY A 266 -21.55 -2.83 5.89
CA GLY A 266 -22.87 -2.62 6.50
C GLY A 266 -23.22 -3.75 7.47
N ARG A 267 -22.99 -5.02 7.09
CA ARG A 267 -23.25 -6.18 7.94
C ARG A 267 -22.39 -6.16 9.21
N LEU A 268 -21.14 -5.78 9.12
CA LEU A 268 -20.25 -5.64 10.29
C LEU A 268 -20.72 -4.55 11.25
N VAL A 269 -21.14 -3.39 10.73
CA VAL A 269 -21.75 -2.33 11.55
C VAL A 269 -22.97 -2.85 12.28
N GLU A 270 -23.85 -3.61 11.61
CA GLU A 270 -25.05 -4.20 12.24
C GLU A 270 -24.71 -5.19 13.35
N VAL A 271 -23.68 -6.04 13.17
CA VAL A 271 -23.21 -6.97 14.21
C VAL A 271 -22.73 -6.22 15.43
N PHE A 272 -21.80 -5.28 15.23
CA PHE A 272 -21.24 -4.56 16.36
C PHE A 272 -22.28 -3.65 17.03
N ASP A 273 -23.22 -3.05 16.27
CA ASP A 273 -24.34 -2.28 16.85
C ASP A 273 -25.29 -3.17 17.66
N ALA A 274 -25.59 -4.38 17.18
CA ALA A 274 -26.44 -5.31 17.91
C ALA A 274 -25.79 -5.82 19.22
N LEU A 275 -24.46 -5.95 19.25
CA LEU A 275 -23.71 -6.40 20.43
C LEU A 275 -23.41 -5.26 21.41
N PHE A 276 -22.96 -4.12 20.91
CA PHE A 276 -22.39 -3.05 21.72
C PHE A 276 -23.23 -1.78 21.76
N GLY A 277 -24.18 -1.57 20.84
CA GLY A 277 -24.96 -0.34 20.72
C GLY A 277 -25.78 0.03 21.98
N ARG A 278 -26.03 -0.95 22.87
CA ARG A 278 -26.71 -0.74 24.16
C ARG A 278 -25.83 -0.13 25.26
N PHE A 279 -24.50 -0.28 25.15
CA PHE A 279 -23.58 0.22 26.15
C PHE A 279 -23.31 1.70 25.99
N ARG A 280 -22.88 2.33 27.09
CA ARG A 280 -22.36 3.68 27.01
C ARG A 280 -21.12 3.69 26.11
N GLY A 281 -21.06 4.61 25.15
CA GLY A 281 -20.02 4.63 24.14
C GLY A 281 -20.16 3.57 23.07
N GLY A 282 -21.28 2.82 23.04
CA GLY A 282 -21.49 1.74 22.09
C GLY A 282 -21.28 2.14 20.64
N ALA A 283 -21.76 3.31 20.24
CA ALA A 283 -21.56 3.82 18.86
C ALA A 283 -20.07 4.08 18.55
N ALA A 284 -19.28 4.54 19.53
CA ALA A 284 -17.82 4.68 19.35
C ALA A 284 -17.14 3.31 19.23
N VAL A 285 -17.52 2.34 20.09
CA VAL A 285 -16.99 0.96 20.03
C VAL A 285 -17.30 0.33 18.67
N VAL A 286 -18.56 0.43 18.20
CA VAL A 286 -18.99 -0.04 16.86
C VAL A 286 -18.14 0.59 15.76
N THR A 287 -17.98 1.91 15.79
CA THR A 287 -17.20 2.65 14.81
C THR A 287 -15.75 2.17 14.78
N VAL A 288 -15.10 2.08 15.93
CA VAL A 288 -13.68 1.72 16.03
C VAL A 288 -13.46 0.27 15.61
N LEU A 289 -14.24 -0.68 16.14
CA LEU A 289 -14.10 -2.09 15.79
C LEU A 289 -14.34 -2.32 14.30
N THR A 290 -15.39 -1.72 13.73
CA THR A 290 -15.67 -1.85 12.29
C THR A 290 -14.56 -1.27 11.44
N CYS A 291 -14.08 -0.06 11.77
CA CYS A 291 -13.01 0.59 11.01
C CYS A 291 -11.68 -0.17 11.15
N THR A 292 -11.32 -0.60 12.36
CA THR A 292 -10.10 -1.39 12.60
C THR A 292 -10.14 -2.72 11.85
N PHE A 293 -11.25 -3.48 11.96
CA PHE A 293 -11.45 -4.73 11.23
C PHE A 293 -11.33 -4.52 9.72
N PHE A 294 -11.95 -3.47 9.20
CA PHE A 294 -11.95 -3.21 7.77
C PHE A 294 -10.56 -2.79 7.26
N THR A 295 -9.85 -1.97 8.04
CA THR A 295 -8.51 -1.52 7.68
C THR A 295 -7.50 -2.66 7.65
N CYS A 296 -7.62 -3.67 8.49
CA CYS A 296 -6.66 -4.79 8.48
C CYS A 296 -6.68 -5.55 7.14
N PHE A 297 -7.80 -5.58 6.43
CA PHE A 297 -7.89 -6.20 5.11
C PHE A 297 -7.55 -5.24 3.96
N THR A 298 -7.96 -3.97 4.06
CA THR A 298 -7.65 -2.98 3.02
C THR A 298 -6.20 -2.50 3.07
N GLY A 299 -5.55 -2.64 4.23
CA GLY A 299 -4.18 -2.17 4.46
C GLY A 299 -4.02 -0.65 4.43
N ALA A 300 -5.11 0.12 4.34
CA ALA A 300 -5.06 1.58 4.23
C ALA A 300 -6.21 2.25 5.01
N SER A 301 -5.86 2.97 6.07
CA SER A 301 -6.82 3.68 6.92
C SER A 301 -7.63 4.75 6.18
N GLY A 302 -7.04 5.39 5.16
CA GLY A 302 -7.73 6.34 4.29
C GLY A 302 -8.87 5.72 3.47
N VAL A 303 -8.68 4.50 2.95
CA VAL A 303 -9.74 3.76 2.23
C VAL A 303 -10.92 3.48 3.15
N THR A 304 -10.65 3.13 4.40
CA THR A 304 -11.67 2.92 5.43
C THR A 304 -12.50 4.18 5.70
N ILE A 305 -11.87 5.35 5.76
CA ILE A 305 -12.59 6.64 5.91
C ILE A 305 -13.55 6.86 4.73
N LEU A 306 -13.11 6.62 3.51
CA LEU A 306 -13.94 6.80 2.32
C LEU A 306 -15.12 5.82 2.26
N ALA A 307 -14.86 4.55 2.57
CA ALA A 307 -15.86 3.48 2.50
C ALA A 307 -16.88 3.56 3.64
N LEU A 308 -16.40 3.63 4.88
CA LEU A 308 -17.23 3.53 6.09
C LEU A 308 -17.74 4.88 6.61
N GLY A 309 -17.08 5.99 6.28
CA GLY A 309 -17.44 7.30 6.82
C GLY A 309 -18.91 7.67 6.65
N GLY A 310 -19.50 7.30 5.51
CA GLY A 310 -20.93 7.52 5.22
C GLY A 310 -21.89 6.67 6.09
N LEU A 311 -21.41 5.56 6.67
CA LEU A 311 -22.20 4.68 7.54
C LEU A 311 -22.03 5.05 9.02
N VAL A 312 -20.80 5.35 9.45
CA VAL A 312 -20.51 5.53 10.88
C VAL A 312 -20.77 6.96 11.39
N ILE A 313 -20.71 8.00 10.53
CA ILE A 313 -21.07 9.36 10.95
C ILE A 313 -22.56 9.47 11.36
N PRO A 314 -23.52 8.96 10.55
CA PRO A 314 -24.93 8.93 10.98
C PRO A 314 -25.17 8.10 12.24
N LEU A 315 -24.45 7.00 12.42
CA LEU A 315 -24.51 6.18 13.64
C LEU A 315 -24.10 6.99 14.89
N LEU A 316 -22.95 7.69 14.81
CA LEU A 316 -22.47 8.55 15.90
C LEU A 316 -23.41 9.75 16.15
N ALA A 317 -23.93 10.38 15.10
CA ALA A 317 -24.88 11.48 15.21
C ALA A 317 -26.20 11.02 15.87
N GLY A 318 -26.70 9.82 15.50
CA GLY A 318 -27.86 9.20 16.13
C GLY A 318 -27.66 8.85 17.60
N ALA A 319 -26.41 8.60 18.02
CA ALA A 319 -26.02 8.43 19.42
C ALA A 319 -25.73 9.78 20.12
N GLY A 320 -25.95 10.93 19.45
CA GLY A 320 -25.82 12.28 20.00
C GLY A 320 -24.40 12.84 20.06
N TYR A 321 -23.44 12.21 19.40
CA TYR A 321 -22.09 12.78 19.34
C TYR A 321 -22.08 14.13 18.62
N ALA A 322 -21.37 15.10 19.19
CA ALA A 322 -21.16 16.37 18.52
C ALA A 322 -20.34 16.18 17.23
N PRO A 323 -20.55 17.02 16.20
CA PRO A 323 -19.91 16.84 14.88
C PRO A 323 -18.38 16.76 14.93
N LYS A 324 -17.71 17.57 15.78
CA LYS A 324 -16.23 17.56 15.90
C LYS A 324 -15.69 16.24 16.47
N PRO A 325 -16.13 15.74 17.65
CA PRO A 325 -15.69 14.43 18.14
C PRO A 325 -15.99 13.28 17.18
N ALA A 326 -17.18 13.30 16.53
CA ALA A 326 -17.53 12.27 15.55
C ALA A 326 -16.55 12.27 14.35
N LEU A 327 -16.26 13.45 13.79
CA LEU A 327 -15.30 13.62 12.72
C LEU A 327 -13.89 13.14 13.11
N GLY A 328 -13.41 13.55 14.30
CA GLY A 328 -12.11 13.14 14.82
C GLY A 328 -12.02 11.63 15.02
N LEU A 329 -13.06 11.01 15.60
CA LEU A 329 -13.11 9.57 15.83
C LEU A 329 -13.04 8.78 14.52
N VAL A 330 -13.87 9.13 13.53
CA VAL A 330 -13.90 8.42 12.22
C VAL A 330 -12.58 8.57 11.48
N THR A 331 -11.94 9.74 11.58
CA THR A 331 -10.65 10.00 10.91
C THR A 331 -9.52 9.11 11.45
N ALA A 332 -9.57 8.74 12.74
CA ALA A 332 -8.52 7.95 13.38
C ALA A 332 -8.91 6.48 13.64
N ALA A 333 -10.19 6.11 13.51
CA ALA A 333 -10.69 4.78 13.91
C ALA A 333 -10.06 3.61 13.12
N GLY A 334 -9.58 3.86 11.91
CA GLY A 334 -8.93 2.84 11.08
C GLY A 334 -7.44 2.62 11.37
N LEU A 335 -6.75 3.57 12.00
CA LEU A 335 -5.29 3.51 12.20
C LEU A 335 -4.81 2.19 12.82
N PRO A 336 -5.40 1.67 13.91
CA PRO A 336 -4.90 0.44 14.52
C PRO A 336 -4.97 -0.79 13.62
N GLY A 337 -5.88 -0.79 12.63
CA GLY A 337 -6.07 -1.90 11.72
C GLY A 337 -4.85 -2.21 10.84
N VAL A 338 -4.00 -1.21 10.59
CA VAL A 338 -2.77 -1.39 9.81
C VAL A 338 -1.74 -2.27 10.53
N LEU A 339 -1.82 -2.36 11.86
CA LEU A 339 -0.95 -3.22 12.68
C LEU A 339 -1.53 -4.63 12.89
N LEU A 340 -2.72 -4.92 12.36
CA LEU A 340 -3.36 -6.23 12.48
C LEU A 340 -3.17 -7.07 11.22
N MET A 341 -3.01 -8.37 11.40
CA MET A 341 -3.03 -9.36 10.31
C MET A 341 -4.39 -9.33 9.58
N PRO A 342 -4.41 -9.37 8.23
CA PRO A 342 -3.30 -9.48 7.29
C PRO A 342 -2.93 -8.14 6.61
N ALA A 343 -2.72 -7.07 7.37
CA ALA A 343 -2.49 -5.74 6.80
C ALA A 343 -1.25 -5.70 5.88
N LEU A 344 -1.46 -5.14 4.70
CA LEU A 344 -0.45 -5.03 3.64
C LEU A 344 0.85 -4.32 4.09
N PRO A 345 0.85 -3.23 4.88
CA PRO A 345 2.07 -2.60 5.34
C PRO A 345 2.96 -3.49 6.21
N LEU A 346 2.37 -4.40 7.02
CA LEU A 346 3.14 -5.38 7.79
C LEU A 346 3.90 -6.33 6.87
N ILE A 347 3.24 -6.84 5.82
CA ILE A 347 3.84 -7.74 4.84
C ILE A 347 4.95 -7.03 4.08
N LEU A 348 4.68 -5.80 3.61
CA LEU A 348 5.66 -5.03 2.87
C LEU A 348 6.90 -4.71 3.70
N TYR A 349 6.71 -4.28 4.95
CA TYR A 349 7.83 -4.04 5.85
C TYR A 349 8.64 -5.32 6.09
N ALA A 350 7.97 -6.45 6.32
CA ALA A 350 8.62 -7.74 6.51
C ALA A 350 9.55 -8.11 5.34
N ILE A 351 9.06 -7.93 4.10
CA ILE A 351 9.84 -8.21 2.89
C ILE A 351 11.04 -7.26 2.78
N VAL A 352 10.82 -5.95 2.95
CA VAL A 352 11.86 -4.92 2.79
C VAL A 352 12.94 -5.02 3.88
N ALA A 353 12.53 -5.23 5.13
CA ALA A 353 13.43 -5.34 6.28
C ALA A 353 13.96 -6.77 6.49
N ARG A 354 13.56 -7.74 5.65
CA ARG A 354 13.92 -9.18 5.74
C ARG A 354 13.59 -9.80 7.09
N VAL A 355 12.40 -9.47 7.60
CA VAL A 355 11.85 -10.03 8.84
C VAL A 355 10.75 -11.05 8.47
N SER A 356 10.50 -12.04 9.32
CA SER A 356 9.40 -13.00 9.12
C SER A 356 8.05 -12.26 9.06
N ILE A 357 7.23 -12.56 8.04
CA ILE A 357 5.87 -12.02 7.92
C ILE A 357 5.01 -12.43 9.11
N GLU A 358 5.15 -13.67 9.54
CA GLU A 358 4.39 -14.24 10.65
C GLU A 358 4.75 -13.56 11.97
N ASP A 359 6.05 -13.30 12.20
CA ASP A 359 6.49 -12.57 13.39
C ASP A 359 6.01 -11.11 13.37
N MET A 360 5.95 -10.48 12.20
CA MET A 360 5.36 -9.14 12.07
C MET A 360 3.86 -9.14 12.37
N PHE A 361 3.13 -10.16 11.94
CA PHE A 361 1.70 -10.31 12.27
C PHE A 361 1.47 -10.49 13.77
N LEU A 362 2.24 -11.37 14.40
CA LEU A 362 2.16 -11.59 15.85
C LEU A 362 2.60 -10.33 16.62
N GLY A 363 3.69 -9.71 16.19
CA GLY A 363 4.23 -8.51 16.81
C GLY A 363 3.31 -7.29 16.75
N GLY A 364 2.44 -7.21 15.73
CA GLY A 364 1.47 -6.13 15.58
C GLY A 364 0.23 -6.26 16.45
N ALA A 365 -0.11 -7.46 16.91
CA ALA A 365 -1.39 -7.74 17.57
C ALA A 365 -1.61 -6.95 18.87
N LEU A 366 -0.69 -7.03 19.84
CA LEU A 366 -0.82 -6.30 21.12
C LEU A 366 -0.74 -4.78 20.94
N PRO A 367 0.19 -4.21 20.14
CA PRO A 367 0.19 -2.79 19.79
C PRO A 367 -1.11 -2.32 19.17
N ALA A 368 -1.68 -3.07 18.24
CA ALA A 368 -2.97 -2.76 17.63
C ALA A 368 -4.11 -2.75 18.67
N MET A 369 -4.13 -3.74 19.57
CA MET A 369 -5.12 -3.78 20.67
C MET A 369 -4.98 -2.57 21.59
N LEU A 370 -3.76 -2.18 21.94
CA LEU A 370 -3.50 -0.98 22.74
C LEU A 370 -4.04 0.28 22.05
N MET A 371 -3.68 0.49 20.79
CA MET A 371 -4.11 1.67 20.01
C MET A 371 -5.63 1.66 19.82
N THR A 372 -6.24 0.51 19.52
CA THR A 372 -7.70 0.34 19.42
C THR A 372 -8.38 0.70 20.75
N GLY A 373 -7.83 0.23 21.86
CA GLY A 373 -8.32 0.55 23.21
C GLY A 373 -8.28 2.05 23.52
N ILE A 374 -7.20 2.74 23.13
CA ILE A 374 -7.07 4.20 23.29
C ILE A 374 -8.14 4.94 22.47
N VAL A 375 -8.33 4.57 21.18
CA VAL A 375 -9.34 5.20 20.33
C VAL A 375 -10.74 4.95 20.88
N MET A 376 -11.05 3.72 21.33
CA MET A 376 -12.32 3.40 21.96
C MET A 376 -12.55 4.18 23.25
N ALA A 377 -11.58 4.19 24.15
CA ALA A 377 -11.68 4.91 25.43
C ALA A 377 -11.92 6.42 25.21
N TRP A 378 -11.19 7.00 24.26
CA TRP A 378 -11.41 8.40 23.87
C TRP A 378 -12.81 8.60 23.30
N GLY A 379 -13.26 7.75 22.39
CA GLY A 379 -14.61 7.82 21.81
C GLY A 379 -15.71 7.71 22.87
N ILE A 380 -15.61 6.75 23.80
CA ILE A 380 -16.53 6.57 24.93
C ILE A 380 -16.57 7.82 25.82
N SER A 381 -15.42 8.47 26.06
CA SER A 381 -15.33 9.68 26.87
C SER A 381 -16.07 10.87 26.28
N ARG A 382 -16.33 10.87 24.97
CA ARG A 382 -16.98 11.96 24.22
C ARG A 382 -18.48 11.77 24.05
N GLU A 383 -19.04 10.66 24.50
CA GLU A 383 -20.49 10.47 24.47
C GLU A 383 -21.18 11.44 25.42
N PRO A 384 -22.24 12.14 25.00
CA PRO A 384 -23.01 13.02 25.87
C PRO A 384 -23.63 12.26 27.05
N ARG A 385 -23.62 12.88 28.23
CA ARG A 385 -24.14 12.26 29.46
C ARG A 385 -25.66 12.11 29.53
N ALA A 386 -26.40 12.86 28.72
CA ALA A 386 -27.87 12.91 28.73
C ALA A 386 -28.42 12.27 27.47
N HIS A 387 -28.72 10.98 27.53
CA HIS A 387 -29.49 10.32 26.47
C HIS A 387 -30.60 9.48 27.07
N GLY A 388 -31.75 9.46 26.39
CA GLY A 388 -32.97 8.77 26.77
C GLY A 388 -32.82 7.27 27.01
N PRO A 389 -33.92 6.53 27.22
CA PRO A 389 -33.86 5.13 27.59
C PRO A 389 -33.05 4.32 26.58
N ARG A 390 -31.99 3.66 27.06
CA ARG A 390 -31.12 2.79 26.27
C ARG A 390 -31.93 1.64 25.71
N ARG A 391 -31.64 1.26 24.47
CA ARG A 391 -32.25 0.06 23.86
C ARG A 391 -31.91 -1.15 24.72
N ALA A 392 -32.92 -1.94 25.06
CA ALA A 392 -32.71 -3.24 25.71
C ALA A 392 -31.92 -4.17 24.75
N PHE A 393 -31.16 -5.10 25.32
CA PHE A 393 -30.46 -6.09 24.51
C PHE A 393 -31.48 -7.00 23.83
N ASP A 394 -31.44 -7.00 22.52
CA ASP A 394 -32.27 -7.91 21.70
C ASP A 394 -31.39 -9.07 21.22
N ALA A 395 -31.46 -10.20 21.96
CA ALA A 395 -30.71 -11.40 21.62
C ALA A 395 -31.09 -11.96 20.23
N ARG A 396 -32.36 -11.74 19.81
CA ARG A 396 -32.82 -12.17 18.48
C ARG A 396 -32.14 -11.36 17.38
N ARG A 397 -32.09 -10.02 17.53
CA ARG A 397 -31.37 -9.12 16.62
C ARG A 397 -29.88 -9.44 16.57
N ALA A 398 -29.25 -9.65 17.73
CA ALA A 398 -27.82 -10.02 17.82
C ALA A 398 -27.53 -11.34 17.09
N ARG A 399 -28.36 -12.37 17.30
CA ARG A 399 -28.21 -13.66 16.60
C ARG A 399 -28.43 -13.55 15.11
N GLN A 400 -29.42 -12.74 14.66
CA GLN A 400 -29.68 -12.51 13.25
C GLN A 400 -28.52 -11.76 12.58
N ALA A 401 -27.98 -10.71 13.21
CA ALA A 401 -26.83 -9.96 12.71
C ALA A 401 -25.57 -10.85 12.63
N LEU A 402 -25.28 -11.63 13.69
CA LEU A 402 -24.17 -12.59 13.70
C LEU A 402 -24.34 -13.67 12.61
N ALA A 403 -25.55 -14.18 12.42
CA ALA A 403 -25.82 -15.17 11.37
C ALA A 403 -25.64 -14.57 9.96
N ALA A 404 -26.00 -13.29 9.77
CA ALA A 404 -25.84 -12.59 8.50
C ALA A 404 -24.38 -12.30 8.17
N ALA A 405 -23.54 -11.98 9.16
CA ALA A 405 -22.14 -11.61 8.96
C ALA A 405 -21.14 -12.70 9.40
N LYS A 406 -21.60 -13.91 9.67
CA LYS A 406 -20.73 -15.01 10.15
C LYS A 406 -19.55 -15.29 9.22
N TRP A 407 -19.77 -15.18 7.92
CA TRP A 407 -18.76 -15.45 6.92
C TRP A 407 -17.67 -14.38 6.90
N GLU A 408 -18.03 -13.09 7.03
CA GLU A 408 -17.09 -12.00 7.13
C GLU A 408 -16.29 -12.07 8.43
N LEU A 409 -16.93 -12.42 9.54
CA LEU A 409 -16.26 -12.57 10.83
C LEU A 409 -15.27 -13.75 10.85
N MET A 410 -15.50 -14.78 10.01
CA MET A 410 -14.57 -15.89 9.86
C MET A 410 -13.37 -15.56 8.97
N LEU A 411 -13.42 -14.49 8.18
CA LEU A 411 -12.36 -14.17 7.23
C LEU A 411 -10.97 -14.02 7.88
N PRO A 412 -10.78 -13.34 9.03
CA PRO A 412 -9.47 -13.28 9.69
C PRO A 412 -8.98 -14.65 10.17
N LEU A 413 -9.91 -15.56 10.49
CA LEU A 413 -9.56 -16.89 10.97
C LEU A 413 -8.98 -17.78 9.86
N VAL A 414 -9.27 -17.49 8.59
CA VAL A 414 -8.74 -18.25 7.46
C VAL A 414 -7.21 -18.18 7.40
N PRO A 415 -6.57 -17.00 7.29
CA PRO A 415 -5.12 -16.94 7.26
C PRO A 415 -4.48 -17.31 8.59
N ILE A 416 -5.10 -16.97 9.73
CA ILE A 416 -4.60 -17.35 11.07
C ILE A 416 -4.58 -18.88 11.19
N GLY A 417 -5.67 -19.55 10.87
CA GLY A 417 -5.77 -21.01 10.94
C GLY A 417 -4.83 -21.70 9.97
N ALA A 418 -4.70 -21.18 8.74
CA ALA A 418 -3.81 -21.73 7.74
C ALA A 418 -2.33 -21.65 8.16
N LEU A 419 -1.89 -20.51 8.71
CA LEU A 419 -0.52 -20.34 9.20
C LEU A 419 -0.25 -21.06 10.51
N ALA A 420 -1.18 -20.98 11.50
CA ALA A 420 -1.01 -21.60 12.79
C ALA A 420 -0.99 -23.14 12.72
N SER A 421 -1.67 -23.74 11.74
CA SER A 421 -1.63 -25.18 11.50
C SER A 421 -0.29 -25.66 10.92
N GLY A 422 0.56 -24.77 10.43
CA GLY A 422 1.79 -25.11 9.71
C GLY A 422 1.57 -25.78 8.34
N LEU A 423 0.31 -25.88 7.89
CA LEU A 423 -0.06 -26.55 6.65
C LEU A 423 0.05 -25.67 5.41
N ALA A 424 0.11 -24.35 5.59
CA ALA A 424 0.14 -23.40 4.51
C ALA A 424 1.27 -22.37 4.67
N THR A 425 1.92 -22.03 3.57
CA THR A 425 2.84 -20.90 3.47
C THR A 425 2.06 -19.56 3.50
N PRO A 426 2.72 -18.41 3.74
CA PRO A 426 2.06 -17.09 3.68
C PRO A 426 1.33 -16.83 2.36
N VAL A 427 1.86 -17.30 1.23
CA VAL A 427 1.23 -17.17 -0.10
C VAL A 427 -0.01 -18.04 -0.22
N GLU A 428 0.08 -19.28 0.23
CA GLU A 428 -1.07 -20.20 0.26
C GLU A 428 -2.19 -19.69 1.17
N ALA A 429 -1.84 -19.16 2.36
CA ALA A 429 -2.79 -18.53 3.26
C ALA A 429 -3.46 -17.29 2.63
N ALA A 430 -2.69 -16.49 1.88
CA ALA A 430 -3.22 -15.34 1.15
C ALA A 430 -4.16 -15.77 0.02
N ALA A 431 -3.81 -16.81 -0.74
CA ALA A 431 -4.64 -17.36 -1.80
C ALA A 431 -5.97 -17.90 -1.24
N LEU A 432 -5.91 -18.67 -0.15
CA LEU A 432 -7.10 -19.16 0.56
C LEU A 432 -7.99 -18.01 1.03
N THR A 433 -7.39 -16.92 1.57
CA THR A 433 -8.13 -15.75 2.04
C THR A 433 -8.81 -15.03 0.87
N ALA A 434 -8.13 -14.84 -0.25
CA ALA A 434 -8.69 -14.22 -1.45
C ALA A 434 -9.84 -15.07 -2.04
N CYS A 435 -9.64 -16.38 -2.13
CA CYS A 435 -10.67 -17.31 -2.59
C CYS A 435 -11.90 -17.31 -1.67
N TYR A 436 -11.67 -17.33 -0.35
CA TYR A 436 -12.73 -17.27 0.64
C TYR A 436 -13.51 -15.94 0.53
N ALA A 437 -12.81 -14.79 0.42
CA ALA A 437 -13.45 -13.50 0.23
C ALA A 437 -14.29 -13.47 -1.06
N PHE A 438 -13.75 -13.99 -2.17
CA PHE A 438 -14.50 -14.13 -3.42
C PHE A 438 -15.73 -15.01 -3.27
N PHE A 439 -15.60 -16.18 -2.64
CA PHE A 439 -16.71 -17.10 -2.38
C PHE A 439 -17.81 -16.42 -1.56
N VAL A 440 -17.45 -15.74 -0.48
CA VAL A 440 -18.41 -15.04 0.38
C VAL A 440 -19.13 -13.91 -0.36
N THR A 441 -18.39 -13.06 -1.06
CA THR A 441 -18.97 -11.85 -1.66
C THR A 441 -19.74 -12.13 -2.95
N SER A 442 -19.30 -13.12 -3.74
CA SER A 442 -19.86 -13.38 -5.08
C SER A 442 -20.81 -14.56 -5.14
N ILE A 443 -20.62 -15.59 -4.29
CA ILE A 443 -21.44 -16.81 -4.31
C ILE A 443 -22.45 -16.84 -3.16
N VAL A 444 -22.00 -16.64 -1.91
CA VAL A 444 -22.86 -16.72 -0.72
C VAL A 444 -23.81 -15.53 -0.67
N HIS A 445 -23.26 -14.31 -0.62
CA HIS A 445 -24.06 -13.09 -0.49
C HIS A 445 -24.49 -12.49 -1.83
N ARG A 446 -23.80 -12.85 -2.90
CA ARG A 446 -24.07 -12.34 -4.27
C ARG A 446 -24.07 -10.79 -4.34
N ASP A 447 -23.24 -10.18 -3.51
CA ASP A 447 -23.08 -8.72 -3.48
C ASP A 447 -22.38 -8.22 -4.75
N LEU A 448 -21.41 -9.01 -5.26
CA LEU A 448 -20.60 -8.70 -6.45
C LEU A 448 -20.96 -9.66 -7.58
N ARG A 449 -21.33 -9.11 -8.72
CA ARG A 449 -21.59 -9.88 -9.95
C ARG A 449 -20.27 -10.17 -10.65
N VAL A 450 -19.95 -11.48 -10.84
CA VAL A 450 -18.66 -11.95 -11.37
C VAL A 450 -18.30 -11.28 -12.71
N LEU A 451 -19.23 -11.19 -13.65
CA LEU A 451 -18.96 -10.64 -15.00
C LEU A 451 -18.99 -9.12 -15.07
N ARG A 452 -19.65 -8.44 -14.12
CA ARG A 452 -19.87 -6.98 -14.17
C ARG A 452 -18.99 -6.22 -13.20
N ASP A 453 -18.97 -6.67 -11.94
CA ASP A 453 -18.38 -5.91 -10.84
C ASP A 453 -16.94 -6.38 -10.57
N LEU A 454 -16.66 -7.69 -10.68
CA LEU A 454 -15.35 -8.27 -10.40
C LEU A 454 -14.22 -7.69 -11.27
N PRO A 455 -14.37 -7.50 -12.61
CA PRO A 455 -13.30 -6.90 -13.41
C PRO A 455 -12.90 -5.51 -12.94
N ARG A 456 -13.84 -4.70 -12.46
CA ARG A 456 -13.57 -3.38 -11.88
C ARG A 456 -12.81 -3.50 -10.56
N VAL A 457 -13.25 -4.39 -9.67
CA VAL A 457 -12.60 -4.61 -8.37
C VAL A 457 -11.16 -5.10 -8.57
N VAL A 458 -10.93 -6.03 -9.49
CA VAL A 458 -9.61 -6.55 -9.83
C VAL A 458 -8.73 -5.47 -10.44
N ALA A 459 -9.28 -4.60 -11.31
CA ALA A 459 -8.54 -3.49 -11.90
C ALA A 459 -8.10 -2.48 -10.84
N GLU A 460 -8.97 -2.09 -9.91
CA GLU A 460 -8.65 -1.20 -8.79
C GLU A 460 -7.58 -1.80 -7.87
N CYS A 461 -7.71 -3.09 -7.55
CA CYS A 461 -6.71 -3.81 -6.77
C CYS A 461 -5.37 -3.89 -7.51
N GLY A 462 -5.38 -4.26 -8.79
CA GLY A 462 -4.18 -4.40 -9.62
C GLY A 462 -3.44 -3.08 -9.81
N LEU A 463 -4.17 -1.96 -9.95
CA LEU A 463 -3.61 -0.62 -10.01
C LEU A 463 -2.82 -0.28 -8.74
N MET A 464 -3.38 -0.53 -7.56
CA MET A 464 -2.72 -0.27 -6.28
C MET A 464 -1.48 -1.18 -6.12
N VAL A 465 -1.65 -2.47 -6.31
CA VAL A 465 -0.57 -3.47 -6.20
C VAL A 465 0.54 -3.18 -7.22
N GLY A 466 0.18 -2.87 -8.47
CA GLY A 466 1.14 -2.54 -9.52
C GLY A 466 1.99 -1.32 -9.18
N GLY A 467 1.37 -0.26 -8.66
CA GLY A 467 2.09 0.92 -8.19
C GLY A 467 3.10 0.61 -7.08
N ILE A 468 2.70 -0.22 -6.11
CA ILE A 468 3.57 -0.64 -5.01
C ILE A 468 4.73 -1.51 -5.50
N LEU A 469 4.45 -2.54 -6.31
CA LEU A 469 5.47 -3.46 -6.81
C LEU A 469 6.47 -2.76 -7.74
N LEU A 470 6.00 -1.81 -8.55
CA LEU A 470 6.87 -0.98 -9.40
C LEU A 470 7.88 -0.18 -8.57
N ILE A 471 7.42 0.50 -7.52
CA ILE A 471 8.30 1.28 -6.63
C ILE A 471 9.27 0.34 -5.91
N LEU A 472 8.77 -0.76 -5.37
CA LEU A 472 9.57 -1.72 -4.62
C LEU A 472 10.70 -2.31 -5.48
N GLY A 473 10.41 -2.64 -6.74
CA GLY A 473 11.40 -3.17 -7.67
C GLY A 473 12.55 -2.22 -7.96
N VAL A 474 12.26 -0.95 -8.27
CA VAL A 474 13.32 0.03 -8.54
C VAL A 474 14.06 0.47 -7.26
N ALA A 475 13.36 0.52 -6.14
CA ALA A 475 13.95 0.87 -4.86
C ALA A 475 14.93 -0.19 -4.35
N LEU A 476 14.73 -1.46 -4.66
CA LEU A 476 15.69 -2.51 -4.33
C LEU A 476 17.04 -2.26 -5.04
N GLY A 477 17.01 -1.78 -6.30
CA GLY A 477 18.21 -1.36 -7.00
C GLY A 477 18.96 -0.25 -6.28
N LEU A 478 18.23 0.75 -5.78
CA LEU A 478 18.82 1.82 -4.96
C LEU A 478 19.37 1.28 -3.63
N THR A 479 18.61 0.42 -2.95
CA THR A 479 19.03 -0.18 -1.67
C THR A 479 20.30 -0.99 -1.83
N ASN A 480 20.40 -1.84 -2.84
CA ASN A 480 21.61 -2.62 -3.09
C ASN A 480 22.81 -1.73 -3.37
N TYR A 481 22.64 -0.67 -4.18
CA TYR A 481 23.69 0.34 -4.35
C TYR A 481 24.13 0.96 -3.01
N LEU A 482 23.19 1.36 -2.16
CA LEU A 482 23.51 1.98 -0.87
C LEU A 482 24.27 1.02 0.05
N VAL A 483 23.93 -0.28 0.02
CA VAL A 483 24.64 -1.32 0.76
C VAL A 483 26.05 -1.50 0.22
N ASP A 484 26.22 -1.61 -1.10
CA ASP A 484 27.54 -1.76 -1.74
C ASP A 484 28.43 -0.54 -1.49
N ALA A 485 27.86 0.66 -1.46
CA ALA A 485 28.53 1.92 -1.11
C ALA A 485 28.77 2.11 0.41
N GLN A 486 28.41 1.12 1.24
CA GLN A 486 28.51 1.15 2.70
C GLN A 486 27.85 2.38 3.35
N VAL A 487 26.77 2.90 2.73
CA VAL A 487 26.04 4.05 3.27
C VAL A 487 25.39 3.72 4.61
N PRO A 488 24.74 2.54 4.81
CA PRO A 488 24.16 2.19 6.11
C PRO A 488 25.20 2.17 7.24
N GLU A 489 26.38 1.62 7.00
CA GLU A 489 27.49 1.54 7.97
C GLU A 489 27.99 2.93 8.37
N ARG A 490 28.16 3.82 7.38
CA ARG A 490 28.54 5.22 7.62
C ARG A 490 27.48 5.96 8.42
N MET A 491 26.20 5.75 8.09
CA MET A 491 25.07 6.33 8.84
C MET A 491 25.04 5.82 10.27
N VAL A 492 25.23 4.51 10.50
CA VAL A 492 25.33 3.92 11.84
C VAL A 492 26.47 4.56 12.63
N GLY A 493 27.65 4.71 12.00
CA GLY A 493 28.82 5.36 12.64
C GLY A 493 28.51 6.81 13.04
N TRP A 494 27.95 7.60 12.13
CA TRP A 494 27.57 8.99 12.38
C TRP A 494 26.52 9.14 13.47
N VAL A 495 25.44 8.32 13.42
CA VAL A 495 24.37 8.37 14.42
C VAL A 495 24.90 7.97 15.80
N LYS A 496 25.75 6.92 15.90
CA LYS A 496 26.36 6.50 17.17
C LYS A 496 27.31 7.53 17.77
N GLN A 497 27.99 8.32 16.94
CA GLN A 497 28.83 9.42 17.41
C GLN A 497 28.00 10.60 17.96
N THR A 498 26.76 10.76 17.49
CA THR A 498 25.88 11.88 17.83
C THR A 498 24.91 11.51 18.97
N ILE A 499 24.48 10.25 19.02
CA ILE A 499 23.45 9.76 19.94
C ILE A 499 23.97 8.50 20.64
N ASP A 500 24.34 8.59 21.91
CA ASP A 500 24.85 7.43 22.68
C ASP A 500 23.73 6.55 23.24
N SER A 501 22.57 7.13 23.50
CA SER A 501 21.48 6.46 24.19
C SER A 501 20.46 5.85 23.22
N ARG A 502 20.14 4.56 23.41
CA ARG A 502 19.05 3.87 22.71
C ARG A 502 17.71 4.59 22.88
N PHE A 503 17.44 5.16 24.06
CA PHE A 503 16.20 5.88 24.33
C PHE A 503 16.09 7.16 23.49
N VAL A 504 17.20 7.92 23.41
CA VAL A 504 17.25 9.14 22.58
C VAL A 504 17.15 8.79 21.10
N PHE A 505 17.80 7.71 20.65
CA PHE A 505 17.67 7.21 19.29
C PHE A 505 16.21 6.89 18.94
N LEU A 506 15.51 6.14 19.78
CA LEU A 506 14.10 5.79 19.55
C LEU A 506 13.20 7.03 19.52
N LEU A 507 13.48 8.04 20.36
CA LEU A 507 12.75 9.31 20.32
C LEU A 507 13.01 10.07 19.02
N ALA A 508 14.26 10.18 18.59
CA ALA A 508 14.63 10.82 17.33
C ALA A 508 14.01 10.08 16.14
N LEU A 509 13.99 8.75 16.17
CA LEU A 509 13.34 7.91 15.18
C LEU A 509 11.82 8.18 15.14
N ASN A 510 11.13 8.29 16.28
CA ASN A 510 9.72 8.63 16.31
C ASN A 510 9.46 9.99 15.64
N VAL A 511 10.26 11.01 15.93
CA VAL A 511 10.13 12.34 15.31
C VAL A 511 10.35 12.27 13.80
N LEU A 512 11.39 11.55 13.35
CA LEU A 512 11.68 11.36 11.94
C LEU A 512 10.53 10.66 11.19
N LEU A 513 10.02 9.57 11.76
CA LEU A 513 8.96 8.78 11.12
C LEU A 513 7.61 9.49 11.16
N LEU A 514 7.28 10.24 12.20
CA LEU A 514 6.10 11.12 12.23
C LEU A 514 6.19 12.20 11.15
N ALA A 515 7.35 12.83 10.99
CA ALA A 515 7.59 13.83 9.95
C ALA A 515 7.47 13.20 8.54
N ALA A 516 8.02 12.00 8.35
CA ALA A 516 7.87 11.27 7.09
C ALA A 516 6.41 10.92 6.80
N GLY A 517 5.68 10.39 7.79
CA GLY A 517 4.26 10.01 7.64
C GLY A 517 3.33 11.18 7.36
N CYS A 518 3.70 12.43 7.73
CA CYS A 518 2.87 13.57 7.37
C CYS A 518 3.02 14.01 5.89
N VAL A 519 4.08 13.58 5.19
CA VAL A 519 4.42 14.03 3.82
C VAL A 519 4.23 12.94 2.78
N MET A 520 4.50 11.67 3.13
CA MET A 520 4.48 10.55 2.20
C MET A 520 3.55 9.44 2.66
N ASP A 521 3.12 8.60 1.72
CA ASP A 521 2.33 7.42 2.03
C ASP A 521 3.17 6.31 2.69
N ILE A 522 2.49 5.39 3.40
CA ILE A 522 3.14 4.32 4.16
C ILE A 522 3.96 3.38 3.28
N PHE A 523 3.49 3.08 2.07
CA PHE A 523 4.17 2.16 1.17
C PHE A 523 5.49 2.75 0.67
N THR A 524 5.45 4.02 0.25
CA THR A 524 6.65 4.78 -0.10
C THR A 524 7.62 4.90 1.05
N ALA A 525 7.12 5.25 2.25
CA ALA A 525 7.97 5.40 3.43
C ALA A 525 8.66 4.09 3.81
N ILE A 526 7.95 2.95 3.74
CA ILE A 526 8.56 1.63 3.98
C ILE A 526 9.70 1.39 3.00
N VAL A 527 9.45 1.57 1.70
CA VAL A 527 10.44 1.26 0.67
C VAL A 527 11.68 2.15 0.74
N VAL A 528 11.49 3.43 1.08
CA VAL A 528 12.59 4.42 1.13
C VAL A 528 13.34 4.39 2.45
N LEU A 529 12.61 4.37 3.57
CA LEU A 529 13.22 4.57 4.89
C LEU A 529 13.56 3.26 5.60
N ALA A 530 12.82 2.16 5.41
CA ALA A 530 13.10 0.94 6.14
C ALA A 530 14.50 0.38 5.85
N PRO A 531 15.03 0.37 4.61
CA PRO A 531 16.38 -0.09 4.34
C PRO A 531 17.46 0.75 5.05
N LEU A 532 17.21 2.02 5.28
CA LEU A 532 18.15 2.94 5.96
C LEU A 532 18.02 2.85 7.48
N VAL A 533 16.80 2.76 7.99
CA VAL A 533 16.51 2.77 9.44
C VAL A 533 16.80 1.42 10.08
N THR A 534 16.56 0.30 9.37
CA THR A 534 16.71 -1.05 9.93
C THR A 534 18.14 -1.33 10.40
N PRO A 535 19.21 -1.09 9.63
CA PRO A 535 20.58 -1.32 10.09
C PRO A 535 20.94 -0.47 11.32
N ILE A 536 20.46 0.78 11.36
CA ILE A 536 20.71 1.69 12.50
C ILE A 536 20.01 1.15 13.75
N GLY A 537 18.74 0.77 13.65
CA GLY A 537 17.98 0.21 14.77
C GLY A 537 18.62 -1.06 15.34
N LEU A 538 19.07 -1.96 14.46
CA LEU A 538 19.78 -3.18 14.85
C LEU A 538 21.11 -2.86 15.57
N ALA A 539 21.82 -1.83 15.13
CA ALA A 539 23.08 -1.40 15.76
C ALA A 539 22.86 -0.83 17.19
N TYR A 540 21.65 -0.35 17.51
CA TYR A 540 21.22 0.00 18.87
C TYR A 540 20.60 -1.16 19.65
N GLY A 541 20.64 -2.39 19.13
CA GLY A 541 20.06 -3.56 19.77
C GLY A 541 18.53 -3.57 19.82
N VAL A 542 17.88 -2.87 18.89
CA VAL A 542 16.41 -2.90 18.76
C VAL A 542 16.03 -4.19 18.03
N HIS A 543 15.08 -4.94 18.60
CA HIS A 543 14.59 -6.17 17.95
C HIS A 543 13.93 -5.85 16.58
N PRO A 544 14.21 -6.60 15.49
CA PRO A 544 13.75 -6.26 14.14
C PRO A 544 12.21 -6.11 14.03
N VAL A 545 11.46 -7.04 14.65
CA VAL A 545 9.99 -6.97 14.67
C VAL A 545 9.52 -5.72 15.40
N HIS A 546 10.11 -5.43 16.58
CA HIS A 546 9.76 -4.24 17.36
C HIS A 546 10.02 -2.96 16.57
N LEU A 547 11.15 -2.87 15.90
CA LEU A 547 11.48 -1.73 15.03
C LEU A 547 10.45 -1.54 13.93
N GLY A 548 9.98 -2.64 13.30
CA GLY A 548 8.94 -2.59 12.27
C GLY A 548 7.60 -2.10 12.80
N ILE A 549 7.20 -2.56 13.98
CA ILE A 549 5.94 -2.11 14.60
C ILE A 549 6.03 -0.64 14.99
N VAL A 550 7.15 -0.18 15.58
CA VAL A 550 7.38 1.25 15.88
C VAL A 550 7.34 2.07 14.59
N PHE A 551 7.98 1.58 13.51
CA PHE A 551 7.98 2.23 12.21
C PHE A 551 6.57 2.44 11.66
N LEU A 552 5.77 1.39 11.60
CA LEU A 552 4.41 1.44 11.05
C LEU A 552 3.46 2.27 11.91
N ALA A 553 3.54 2.14 13.25
CA ALA A 553 2.72 2.92 14.17
C ALA A 553 2.98 4.43 14.07
N ASN A 554 4.25 4.83 13.87
CA ASN A 554 4.62 6.23 13.65
C ASN A 554 4.06 6.78 12.33
N LEU A 555 4.19 6.04 11.23
CA LEU A 555 3.71 6.48 9.92
C LEU A 555 2.18 6.67 9.93
N GLU A 556 1.46 5.72 10.52
CA GLU A 556 0.01 5.82 10.65
C GLU A 556 -0.41 7.02 11.49
N LEU A 557 0.30 7.29 12.60
CA LEU A 557 0.04 8.47 13.40
C LEU A 557 0.39 9.75 12.64
N GLY A 558 1.43 9.74 11.81
CA GLY A 558 1.80 10.82 10.91
C GLY A 558 0.68 11.21 9.93
N TYR A 559 -0.19 10.27 9.55
CA TYR A 559 -1.36 10.54 8.71
C TYR A 559 -2.39 11.48 9.32
N LEU A 560 -2.30 11.73 10.63
CA LEU A 560 -3.14 12.69 11.35
C LEU A 560 -2.48 14.07 11.52
N THR A 561 -1.29 14.30 10.92
CA THR A 561 -0.53 15.55 11.12
C THR A 561 -0.40 16.36 9.83
N PRO A 562 -0.50 17.70 9.87
CA PRO A 562 -0.16 18.59 8.77
C PRO A 562 1.34 18.48 8.43
N PRO A 563 1.77 18.80 7.19
CA PRO A 563 1.06 19.59 6.17
C PRO A 563 0.10 18.80 5.27
N VAL A 564 0.35 17.50 5.02
CA VAL A 564 -0.51 16.69 4.14
C VAL A 564 -1.45 15.83 4.96
N GLY A 565 -0.91 14.90 5.76
CA GLY A 565 -1.67 13.98 6.59
C GLY A 565 -2.74 13.24 5.80
N MET A 566 -2.42 12.08 5.24
CA MET A 566 -3.30 11.38 4.28
C MET A 566 -4.72 11.19 4.80
N ASN A 567 -4.90 10.84 6.07
CA ASN A 567 -6.24 10.67 6.65
C ASN A 567 -6.98 12.00 6.82
N LEU A 568 -6.25 13.10 7.08
CA LEU A 568 -6.84 14.44 7.09
C LEU A 568 -7.38 14.82 5.71
N PHE A 569 -6.61 14.49 4.67
CA PHE A 569 -7.01 14.74 3.28
C PHE A 569 -8.24 13.91 2.90
N PHE A 570 -8.25 12.61 3.16
CA PHE A 570 -9.39 11.74 2.85
C PHE A 570 -10.65 12.13 3.63
N ALA A 571 -10.52 12.48 4.91
CA ALA A 571 -11.64 12.95 5.71
C ALA A 571 -12.16 14.33 5.22
N SER A 572 -11.25 15.25 4.88
CA SER A 572 -11.59 16.54 4.27
C SER A 572 -12.41 16.36 2.99
N TYR A 573 -11.93 15.49 2.10
CA TYR A 573 -12.62 15.16 0.85
C TYR A 573 -13.98 14.50 1.09
N ARG A 574 -14.02 13.47 1.95
CA ARG A 574 -15.24 12.66 2.21
C ARG A 574 -16.37 13.46 2.84
N PHE A 575 -16.02 14.36 3.77
CA PHE A 575 -17.00 15.10 4.58
C PHE A 575 -17.17 16.56 4.15
N GLY A 576 -16.45 17.02 3.13
CA GLY A 576 -16.52 18.39 2.63
C GLY A 576 -16.07 19.44 3.65
N LYS A 577 -15.10 19.08 4.52
CA LYS A 577 -14.59 19.94 5.60
C LYS A 577 -13.16 20.40 5.30
N PRO A 578 -12.80 21.65 5.64
CA PRO A 578 -11.41 22.11 5.50
C PRO A 578 -10.45 21.22 6.32
N ILE A 579 -9.25 20.94 5.80
CA ILE A 579 -8.23 20.12 6.47
C ILE A 579 -7.93 20.64 7.90
N ALA A 580 -7.88 21.97 8.08
CA ALA A 580 -7.69 22.58 9.39
C ALA A 580 -8.81 22.28 10.40
N GLU A 581 -10.06 22.14 9.93
CA GLU A 581 -11.20 21.73 10.80
C GLU A 581 -11.07 20.25 11.18
N VAL A 582 -10.71 19.39 10.22
CA VAL A 582 -10.46 17.97 10.47
C VAL A 582 -9.33 17.78 11.46
N PHE A 583 -8.21 18.50 11.28
CA PHE A 583 -7.08 18.43 12.19
C PHE A 583 -7.46 18.86 13.62
N ARG A 584 -8.19 19.97 13.78
CA ARG A 584 -8.68 20.42 15.09
C ARG A 584 -9.64 19.42 15.75
N ALA A 585 -10.35 18.64 14.95
CA ALA A 585 -11.24 17.59 15.45
C ALA A 585 -10.45 16.37 15.94
N VAL A 586 -9.36 16.01 15.25
CA VAL A 586 -8.51 14.86 15.54
C VAL A 586 -7.45 15.15 16.60
N ALA A 587 -7.00 16.40 16.74
CA ALA A 587 -5.87 16.78 17.59
C ALA A 587 -5.92 16.21 19.02
N PRO A 588 -7.06 16.23 19.76
CA PRO A 588 -7.09 15.64 21.10
C PRO A 588 -6.85 14.12 21.10
N LEU A 589 -7.32 13.41 20.06
CA LEU A 589 -7.10 11.98 19.91
C LEU A 589 -5.67 11.68 19.45
N PHE A 590 -5.09 12.54 18.60
CA PHE A 590 -3.69 12.46 18.21
C PHE A 590 -2.75 12.44 19.42
N PHE A 591 -2.94 13.34 20.39
CA PHE A 591 -2.12 13.34 21.61
C PHE A 591 -2.31 12.05 22.43
N ALA A 592 -3.53 11.52 22.54
CA ALA A 592 -3.75 10.25 23.22
C ALA A 592 -3.05 9.08 22.52
N LEU A 593 -3.11 9.06 21.19
CA LEU A 593 -2.42 8.05 20.37
C LEU A 593 -0.90 8.19 20.41
N THR A 594 -0.37 9.42 20.54
CA THR A 594 1.06 9.66 20.76
C THR A 594 1.55 9.02 22.06
N LEU A 595 0.76 9.06 23.13
CA LEU A 595 1.08 8.35 24.37
C LEU A 595 1.10 6.84 24.15
N GLY A 596 0.15 6.30 23.39
CA GLY A 596 0.14 4.89 22.98
C GLY A 596 1.36 4.51 22.14
N LEU A 597 1.77 5.37 21.20
CA LEU A 597 2.97 5.20 20.40
C LEU A 597 4.24 5.18 21.26
N LEU A 598 4.36 6.10 22.23
CA LEU A 598 5.48 6.10 23.17
C LEU A 598 5.50 4.83 24.03
N ALA A 599 4.33 4.36 24.48
CA ALA A 599 4.25 3.08 25.17
C ALA A 599 4.73 1.92 24.28
N ILE A 600 4.31 1.84 23.00
CA ILE A 600 4.80 0.85 22.06
C ILE A 600 6.32 0.98 21.91
N THR A 601 6.84 2.17 21.70
CA THR A 601 8.27 2.44 21.46
C THR A 601 9.16 2.01 22.62
N TYR A 602 8.73 2.28 23.87
CA TYR A 602 9.56 2.03 25.06
C TYR A 602 9.23 0.75 25.81
N MET A 603 8.20 0.00 25.35
CA MET A 603 7.82 -1.29 25.91
C MET A 603 7.94 -2.40 24.85
N PRO A 604 9.16 -2.86 24.51
CA PRO A 604 9.41 -3.81 23.42
C PRO A 604 8.62 -5.12 23.55
N TRP A 605 8.31 -5.53 24.78
CA TRP A 605 7.53 -6.74 25.02
C TRP A 605 6.16 -6.73 24.33
N LEU A 606 5.55 -5.56 24.12
CA LEU A 606 4.28 -5.45 23.39
C LEU A 606 4.36 -6.04 21.97
N SER A 607 5.51 -5.91 21.32
CA SER A 607 5.70 -6.39 19.95
C SER A 607 6.55 -7.66 19.86
N THR A 608 7.23 -8.08 20.95
CA THR A 608 8.11 -9.27 20.92
C THR A 608 7.55 -10.45 21.69
N PHE A 609 6.56 -10.25 22.57
CA PHE A 609 6.01 -11.30 23.42
C PHE A 609 5.37 -12.45 22.60
N LEU A 610 4.45 -12.12 21.70
CA LEU A 610 3.77 -13.15 20.90
C LEU A 610 4.71 -13.86 19.91
N PRO A 611 5.62 -13.17 19.19
CA PRO A 611 6.66 -13.84 18.41
C PRO A 611 7.54 -14.80 19.22
N ALA A 612 7.92 -14.40 20.45
CA ALA A 612 8.74 -15.23 21.33
C ALA A 612 8.03 -16.50 21.85
N LEU A 613 6.71 -16.55 21.85
CA LEU A 613 5.95 -17.76 22.20
C LEU A 613 5.98 -18.84 21.10
N ARG A 614 6.37 -18.45 19.89
CA ARG A 614 6.46 -19.34 18.73
C ARG A 614 7.89 -19.89 18.55
N ALA A 615 8.89 -19.11 18.95
CA ALA A 615 10.29 -19.52 18.90
C ALA A 615 10.62 -20.57 19.96
#